data_b450dac91f98d1a1cad2cd98b81210d3
#
_entry.id   b450dac91f98d1a1cad2cd98b81210d3
#
_cell.length_a   1.000
_cell.length_b   1.000
_cell.length_c   1.000
_cell.angle_alpha   90.00
_cell.angle_beta   90.00
_cell.angle_gamma   90.00
#
_symmetry.space_group_name_H-M   'P 1'
#
loop_
_entity.id
_entity.type
_entity.pdbx_description
1 polymer ?
#
loop_
_entity_poly.entity_id
_entity_poly.type
_entity_poly.pdbx_seq_one_letter_code
_entity_poly.pdbx_strand_id
1 'polypeptide(L)'
;MSTAPKSQPVSADPVHVDSKHYTIDAENDRVRVIRARYGPREKSVMHGHPSLVAVFLSSNNGRFTFPDGRTEERSWKAGESMIMPAEEHLPENLSDNPLEVVLIELK
;
A
#
# COMPACT_ATOMS: atom_id res chain seq x y z
N MET A 1 12.81 24.99 -0.10
CA MET A 1 12.71 24.46 -0.13
C MET A 1 12.37 23.69 -0.26
N SER A 2 12.25 23.49 -0.50
CA SER A 2 11.90 22.73 -0.50
C SER A 2 11.81 21.89 -0.43
N THR A 3 11.56 21.69 -0.51
CA THR A 3 11.52 20.92 -0.40
C THR A 3 11.21 20.00 -0.50
N ALA A 4 10.98 19.87 -0.63
CA ALA A 4 10.86 18.95 -0.76
C ALA A 4 10.40 18.19 -1.04
N PRO A 5 10.14 18.02 -1.10
CA PRO A 5 9.74 17.15 -1.32
C PRO A 5 9.67 16.40 -1.79
N LYS A 6 9.50 16.51 -1.65
CA LYS A 6 9.80 15.78 -1.95
C LYS A 6 9.81 14.69 -2.39
N SER A 7 10.26 14.70 -2.45
CA SER A 7 10.44 13.31 -2.52
C SER A 7 9.16 12.58 -2.27
N GLN A 8 8.34 13.17 -1.61
CA GLN A 8 7.03 12.64 -1.37
C GLN A 8 6.35 12.42 -2.71
N PRO A 9 5.85 11.24 -2.99
CA PRO A 9 5.13 11.03 -4.22
C PRO A 9 4.02 12.03 -4.34
N VAL A 10 3.92 12.65 -5.47
CA VAL A 10 2.85 13.58 -5.70
C VAL A 10 1.58 12.87 -6.06
N SER A 11 1.66 11.57 -6.29
CA SER A 11 0.48 10.81 -6.57
C SER A 11 -0.45 10.86 -5.39
N ALA A 12 -1.66 10.52 -5.62
CA ALA A 12 -2.69 10.61 -4.66
C ALA A 12 -2.45 9.66 -3.48
N ASP A 13 -2.81 10.12 -2.32
CA ASP A 13 -2.80 9.34 -1.09
C ASP A 13 -3.91 8.27 -1.19
N PRO A 14 -3.60 7.00 -0.97
CA PRO A 14 -4.59 5.94 -1.14
C PRO A 14 -5.83 6.11 -0.26
N VAL A 15 -5.70 6.69 0.93
CA VAL A 15 -6.85 6.91 1.80
C VAL A 15 -7.83 7.88 1.16
N HIS A 16 -7.36 8.79 0.31
CA HIS A 16 -8.21 9.76 -0.37
C HIS A 16 -8.73 9.24 -1.70
N VAL A 17 -7.89 8.58 -2.49
CA VAL A 17 -8.28 8.18 -3.85
C VAL A 17 -8.88 6.79 -3.90
N ASP A 18 -8.72 6.00 -2.85
CA ASP A 18 -9.23 4.64 -2.79
C ASP A 18 -9.72 4.32 -1.38
N SER A 19 -10.65 5.11 -0.89
CA SER A 19 -11.18 4.94 0.45
C SER A 19 -11.95 3.64 0.61
N LYS A 20 -12.33 3.00 -0.49
CA LYS A 20 -12.96 1.70 -0.44
C LYS A 20 -12.03 0.66 0.15
N HIS A 21 -10.75 0.72 -0.17
CA HIS A 21 -9.77 -0.28 0.24
C HIS A 21 -8.90 0.18 1.40
N TYR A 22 -8.73 1.50 1.62
CA TYR A 22 -7.77 2.02 2.58
C TYR A 22 -8.44 2.93 3.61
N THR A 23 -8.27 2.57 4.90
CA THR A 23 -8.79 3.38 6.00
C THR A 23 -7.70 3.61 7.03
N ILE A 24 -7.78 4.72 7.76
CA ILE A 24 -6.81 5.06 8.81
C ILE A 24 -7.30 4.43 10.11
N ASP A 25 -6.46 3.60 10.73
CA ASP A 25 -6.75 3.00 12.03
C ASP A 25 -6.23 3.89 13.17
N ALA A 26 -5.06 4.50 12.98
CA ALA A 26 -4.44 5.33 14.02
C ALA A 26 -3.39 6.21 13.38
N GLU A 27 -3.10 7.33 14.03
CA GLU A 27 -2.14 8.27 13.49
C GLU A 27 -1.60 9.17 14.60
N ASN A 28 -0.30 9.45 14.55
CA ASN A 28 0.32 10.47 15.40
C ASN A 28 1.34 11.24 14.57
N ASP A 29 2.22 11.99 15.21
CA ASP A 29 3.19 12.79 14.46
C ASP A 29 4.34 11.99 13.86
N ARG A 30 4.44 10.70 14.15
CA ARG A 30 5.52 9.84 13.68
C ARG A 30 5.09 8.78 12.69
N VAL A 31 3.86 8.26 12.83
CA VAL A 31 3.38 7.17 12.00
C VAL A 31 1.92 7.35 11.67
N ARG A 32 1.52 6.75 10.56
CA ARG A 32 0.12 6.64 10.20
C ARG A 32 -0.16 5.16 9.95
N VAL A 33 -1.08 4.57 10.69
CA VAL A 33 -1.43 3.16 10.57
C VAL A 33 -2.67 3.04 9.70
N ILE A 34 -2.51 2.38 8.56
CA ILE A 34 -3.57 2.22 7.56
C ILE A 34 -3.93 0.74 7.49
N ARG A 35 -5.23 0.48 7.38
CA ARG A 35 -5.73 -0.86 7.13
C ARG A 35 -6.12 -0.93 5.66
N ALA A 36 -5.57 -1.89 4.93
CA ALA A 36 -5.93 -2.12 3.53
C ALA A 36 -6.67 -3.44 3.42
N ARG A 37 -7.81 -3.42 2.74
CA ARG A 37 -8.64 -4.60 2.52
C ARG A 37 -9.09 -4.65 1.08
N TYR A 38 -8.84 -5.80 0.44
CA TYR A 38 -9.26 -6.05 -0.95
C TYR A 38 -10.07 -7.34 -0.98
N GLY A 39 -11.17 -7.33 -1.69
CA GLY A 39 -11.85 -8.57 -2.01
C GLY A 39 -11.06 -9.38 -3.04
N PRO A 40 -11.50 -10.62 -3.33
CA PRO A 40 -10.85 -11.44 -4.34
C PRO A 40 -10.77 -10.71 -5.68
N ARG A 41 -9.59 -10.72 -6.28
CA ARG A 41 -9.35 -10.17 -7.62
C ARG A 41 -9.56 -8.66 -7.75
N GLU A 42 -9.74 -7.95 -6.63
CA GLU A 42 -9.91 -6.49 -6.68
C GLU A 42 -8.57 -5.80 -6.84
N LYS A 43 -8.61 -4.62 -7.44
CA LYS A 43 -7.43 -3.79 -7.59
C LYS A 43 -7.73 -2.37 -7.17
N SER A 44 -6.67 -1.65 -6.83
CA SER A 44 -6.73 -0.26 -6.42
C SER A 44 -6.65 0.66 -7.63
N VAL A 45 -6.23 1.88 -7.40
CA VAL A 45 -5.85 2.86 -8.41
C VAL A 45 -4.41 3.25 -8.12
N MET A 46 -3.78 3.89 -9.08
CA MET A 46 -2.39 4.35 -8.88
C MET A 46 -2.35 5.33 -7.71
N HIS A 47 -1.47 5.05 -6.74
CA HIS A 47 -1.32 5.91 -5.57
C HIS A 47 0.12 5.81 -5.05
N GLY A 48 0.46 6.64 -4.06
CA GLY A 48 1.81 6.66 -3.52
C GLY A 48 1.83 6.55 -2.01
N HIS A 49 2.92 5.99 -1.51
CA HIS A 49 3.19 5.85 -0.08
C HIS A 49 4.58 6.37 0.23
N PRO A 50 4.78 6.93 1.44
CA PRO A 50 6.14 7.07 1.96
C PRO A 50 6.66 5.68 2.35
N SER A 51 7.89 5.63 2.87
CA SER A 51 8.41 4.38 3.43
C SER A 51 7.45 3.85 4.48
N LEU A 52 7.30 2.54 4.52
CA LEU A 52 6.34 1.93 5.45
C LEU A 52 6.77 0.53 5.86
N VAL A 53 6.14 0.04 6.91
CA VAL A 53 6.20 -1.37 7.32
C VAL A 53 4.86 -1.99 6.99
N ALA A 54 4.88 -3.09 6.26
CA ALA A 54 3.66 -3.84 5.94
C ALA A 54 3.60 -5.10 6.82
N VAL A 55 2.45 -5.34 7.44
CA VAL A 55 2.21 -6.55 8.23
C VAL A 55 1.02 -7.25 7.59
N PHE A 56 1.26 -8.43 7.01
CA PHE A 56 0.24 -9.14 6.25
C PHE A 56 -0.60 -9.99 7.19
N LEU A 57 -1.92 -9.82 7.11
CA LEU A 57 -2.87 -10.55 7.93
C LEU A 57 -3.48 -11.72 7.19
N SER A 58 -3.23 -11.83 5.90
CA SER A 58 -3.74 -12.91 5.06
C SER A 58 -2.65 -13.35 4.09
N SER A 59 -2.79 -14.56 3.56
CA SER A 59 -1.85 -15.11 2.56
C SER A 59 -2.44 -14.86 1.19
N ASN A 60 -1.68 -14.18 0.34
CA ASN A 60 -2.16 -13.79 -1.00
C ASN A 60 -1.00 -13.70 -1.97
N ASN A 61 -1.31 -13.59 -3.25
CA ASN A 61 -0.36 -13.06 -4.22
C ASN A 61 -0.95 -11.80 -4.82
N GLY A 62 -0.09 -10.85 -5.10
CA GLY A 62 -0.49 -9.56 -5.64
C GLY A 62 0.36 -9.17 -6.82
N ARG A 63 -0.16 -8.23 -7.59
CA ARG A 63 0.57 -7.59 -8.67
C ARG A 63 0.63 -6.10 -8.41
N PHE A 64 1.81 -5.54 -8.60
CA PHE A 64 2.01 -4.08 -8.49
C PHE A 64 2.37 -3.56 -9.87
N THR A 65 1.61 -2.59 -10.34
CA THR A 65 1.90 -1.90 -11.59
C THR A 65 2.49 -0.55 -11.24
N PHE A 66 3.63 -0.22 -11.85
CA PHE A 66 4.35 1.03 -11.58
C PHE A 66 4.01 2.08 -12.65
N PRO A 67 4.30 3.36 -12.39
CA PRO A 67 3.94 4.43 -13.34
C PRO A 67 4.51 4.25 -14.75
N ASP A 68 5.65 3.57 -14.89
CA ASP A 68 6.26 3.32 -16.20
C ASP A 68 5.63 2.11 -16.93
N GLY A 69 4.62 1.48 -16.33
CA GLY A 69 3.95 0.32 -16.94
C GLY A 69 4.55 -1.02 -16.56
N ARG A 70 5.71 -1.01 -15.89
CA ARG A 70 6.34 -2.25 -15.42
C ARG A 70 5.48 -2.88 -14.34
N THR A 71 5.44 -4.20 -14.28
CA THR A 71 4.69 -4.92 -13.25
C THR A 71 5.60 -5.84 -12.47
N GLU A 72 5.21 -6.14 -11.24
CA GLU A 72 5.95 -7.03 -10.36
C GLU A 72 4.94 -7.83 -9.57
N GLU A 73 5.11 -9.16 -9.52
CA GLU A 73 4.25 -10.02 -8.71
C GLU A 73 4.99 -10.43 -7.46
N ARG A 74 4.27 -10.43 -6.34
CA ARG A 74 4.80 -10.78 -5.03
C ARG A 74 3.81 -11.69 -4.33
N SER A 75 4.34 -12.57 -3.46
CA SER A 75 3.53 -13.46 -2.64
C SER A 75 3.94 -13.30 -1.19
N TRP A 76 3.00 -13.45 -0.30
CA TRP A 76 3.27 -13.36 1.13
C TRP A 76 2.33 -14.29 1.90
N LYS A 77 2.68 -14.53 3.15
CA LYS A 77 1.88 -15.37 4.05
C LYS A 77 1.42 -14.56 5.23
N ALA A 78 0.27 -14.93 5.77
CA ALA A 78 -0.26 -14.31 6.98
C ALA A 78 0.81 -14.33 8.08
N GLY A 79 1.01 -13.20 8.73
CA GLY A 79 2.00 -13.02 9.78
C GLY A 79 3.34 -12.51 9.30
N GLU A 80 3.60 -12.47 7.99
CA GLU A 80 4.84 -11.90 7.48
C GLU A 80 4.80 -10.39 7.53
N SER A 81 5.98 -9.80 7.60
CA SER A 81 6.13 -8.35 7.54
C SER A 81 7.30 -7.99 6.64
N MET A 82 7.27 -6.77 6.12
CA MET A 82 8.37 -6.28 5.30
C MET A 82 8.44 -4.76 5.41
N ILE A 83 9.63 -4.23 5.15
CA ILE A 83 9.85 -2.79 5.05
C ILE A 83 9.88 -2.45 3.58
N MET A 84 9.09 -1.46 3.18
CA MET A 84 8.98 -1.03 1.79
C MET A 84 9.45 0.40 1.65
N PRO A 85 10.19 0.71 0.59
CA PRO A 85 10.57 2.10 0.33
C PRO A 85 9.37 2.91 -0.14
N ALA A 86 9.53 4.22 -0.18
CA ALA A 86 8.52 5.09 -0.77
C ALA A 86 8.38 4.71 -2.24
N GLU A 87 7.13 4.59 -2.72
CA GLU A 87 6.91 4.25 -4.12
C GLU A 87 5.50 4.59 -4.55
N GLU A 88 5.33 4.73 -5.86
CA GLU A 88 4.02 4.86 -6.49
C GLU A 88 3.69 3.54 -7.16
N HIS A 89 2.48 3.06 -6.98
CA HIS A 89 2.07 1.80 -7.55
C HIS A 89 0.56 1.65 -7.60
N LEU A 90 0.13 0.64 -8.35
CA LEU A 90 -1.26 0.22 -8.43
C LEU A 90 -1.29 -1.24 -8.01
N PRO A 91 -1.74 -1.56 -6.78
CA PRO A 91 -1.80 -2.94 -6.29
C PRO A 91 -3.05 -3.65 -6.75
N GLU A 92 -2.92 -4.96 -6.89
CA GLU A 92 -4.01 -5.83 -7.30
C GLU A 92 -3.92 -7.14 -6.52
N ASN A 93 -5.04 -7.60 -5.97
CA ASN A 93 -5.11 -8.92 -5.33
C ASN A 93 -5.37 -9.97 -6.41
N LEU A 94 -4.39 -10.81 -6.70
CA LEU A 94 -4.53 -11.85 -7.72
C LEU A 94 -5.12 -13.14 -7.18
N SER A 95 -5.41 -13.20 -5.88
CA SER A 95 -5.90 -14.42 -5.25
C SER A 95 -7.43 -14.44 -5.19
N ASP A 96 -7.96 -15.62 -4.93
CA ASP A 96 -9.41 -15.82 -4.79
C ASP A 96 -9.90 -15.63 -3.36
N ASN A 97 -9.00 -15.26 -2.44
CA ASN A 97 -9.37 -14.98 -1.05
C ASN A 97 -9.14 -13.51 -0.73
N PRO A 98 -9.86 -12.98 0.27
CA PRO A 98 -9.68 -11.59 0.65
C PRO A 98 -8.25 -11.31 1.13
N LEU A 99 -7.81 -10.09 0.90
CA LEU A 99 -6.50 -9.62 1.31
C LEU A 99 -6.67 -8.59 2.40
N GLU A 100 -5.87 -8.69 3.46
CA GLU A 100 -5.85 -7.69 4.51
C GLU A 100 -4.42 -7.47 4.96
N VAL A 101 -4.01 -6.21 5.03
CA VAL A 101 -2.66 -5.83 5.44
C VAL A 101 -2.72 -4.56 6.26
N VAL A 102 -1.85 -4.48 7.27
CA VAL A 102 -1.66 -3.27 8.05
C VAL A 102 -0.41 -2.58 7.51
N LEU A 103 -0.56 -1.32 7.13
CA LEU A 103 0.54 -0.51 6.61
C LEU A 103 0.87 0.56 7.65
N ILE A 104 2.11 0.59 8.12
CA ILE A 104 2.57 1.59 9.07
C ILE A 104 3.47 2.54 8.30
N GLU A 105 2.91 3.66 7.86
CA GLU A 105 3.64 4.68 7.12
C GLU A 105 4.49 5.51 8.07
N LEU A 106 5.73 5.74 7.70
CA LEU A 106 6.66 6.53 8.50
C LEU A 106 6.60 7.98 8.05
N LYS A 107 6.46 8.88 9.00
CA LYS A 107 6.40 10.33 8.69
C LYS A 107 7.75 10.99 8.81
#